data_bea66f6556612fef11ff6d92332de225
#
_entry.id   bea66f6556612fef11ff6d92332de225
#
_cell.length_a   1.000
_cell.length_b   1.000
_cell.length_c   1.000
_cell.angle_alpha   90.00
_cell.angle_beta   90.00
_cell.angle_gamma   90.00
#
_symmetry.space_group_name_H-M   'P 1'
#
loop_
_entity.id
_entity.type
_entity.pdbx_description
1 polymer ?
#
loop_
_entity_poly.entity_id
_entity_poly.type
_entity_poly.pdbx_seq_one_letter_code
_entity_poly.pdbx_strand_id
1 'polypeptide(L)'
;MKVTRSISLAASGDNGLGLTHPLDCNAWLIDSGEGLILVDAGVNLDNLRIEEEIAADGYRLSDIRYLVVTHAHADHAAGVPHFLRRTGARLVADAHEAGVLGDQSLLDRTMAEYIEAGLYPEGFSFPGAPAGQIVRDGERLRLGRLELTCLVLPGHTGGGLCLYGRVDGKQVLFAGDVLFFGGRINLLSTFDSDLLRYRESILRLEGLPVDALFPGHLQPVLNRADRVVRKAAD
;
A
#
# COMPACT_ATOMS: atom_id res chain seq x y z
N MET A 1 -4.78 -14.93 -1.02
CA MET A 1 -4.14 -15.93 -0.10
C MET A 1 -4.27 -15.48 1.34
N LYS A 2 -4.93 -16.26 2.20
CA LYS A 2 -5.18 -15.90 3.61
C LYS A 2 -3.90 -15.99 4.45
N VAL A 3 -3.55 -14.92 5.15
CA VAL A 3 -2.32 -14.81 5.97
C VAL A 3 -2.62 -14.87 7.47
N THR A 4 -3.70 -14.19 7.91
CA THR A 4 -4.24 -14.29 9.27
C THR A 4 -5.75 -14.53 9.21
N ARG A 5 -6.45 -14.49 10.34
CA ARG A 5 -7.90 -14.63 10.34
C ARG A 5 -8.59 -13.54 9.52
N SER A 6 -8.12 -12.30 9.61
CA SER A 6 -8.75 -11.12 8.99
C SER A 6 -7.89 -10.45 7.92
N ILE A 7 -6.67 -10.93 7.63
CA ILE A 7 -5.78 -10.33 6.64
C ILE A 7 -5.42 -11.36 5.57
N SER A 8 -5.63 -10.99 4.31
CA SER A 8 -5.26 -11.76 3.13
C SER A 8 -4.30 -10.95 2.24
N LEU A 9 -3.44 -11.64 1.52
CA LEU A 9 -2.66 -11.09 0.42
C LEU A 9 -3.50 -11.24 -0.86
N ALA A 10 -3.90 -10.10 -1.45
CA ALA A 10 -4.72 -10.06 -2.65
C ALA A 10 -3.88 -10.01 -3.92
N ALA A 11 -2.73 -9.31 -3.88
CA ALA A 11 -1.76 -9.27 -4.96
C ALA A 11 -0.34 -9.39 -4.42
N SER A 12 0.57 -9.93 -5.24
CA SER A 12 2.01 -9.95 -4.96
C SER A 12 2.77 -10.36 -6.23
N GLY A 13 3.65 -9.51 -6.69
CA GLY A 13 4.52 -9.78 -7.84
C GLY A 13 5.85 -10.45 -7.47
N ASP A 14 6.81 -10.37 -8.39
CA ASP A 14 8.13 -11.01 -8.26
C ASP A 14 8.96 -10.46 -7.09
N ASN A 15 8.77 -9.19 -6.74
CA ASN A 15 9.36 -8.58 -5.54
C ASN A 15 8.64 -8.97 -4.23
N GLY A 16 7.77 -9.94 -4.27
CA GLY A 16 7.00 -10.44 -3.13
C GLY A 16 6.93 -11.95 -3.11
N LEU A 17 5.73 -12.52 -3.24
CA LEU A 17 5.46 -13.96 -3.19
C LEU A 17 5.04 -14.56 -4.55
N GLY A 18 5.03 -13.78 -5.63
CA GLY A 18 4.75 -14.23 -6.99
C GLY A 18 3.31 -14.78 -7.17
N LEU A 19 2.33 -14.09 -6.60
CA LEU A 19 0.93 -14.54 -6.61
C LEU A 19 0.16 -14.06 -7.85
N THR A 20 0.46 -12.85 -8.31
CA THR A 20 -0.24 -12.17 -9.41
C THR A 20 0.74 -11.68 -10.48
N HIS A 21 0.48 -10.54 -11.15
CA HIS A 21 1.37 -10.02 -12.17
C HIS A 21 2.77 -9.70 -11.61
N PRO A 22 3.87 -10.01 -12.29
CA PRO A 22 5.25 -9.80 -11.81
C PRO A 22 5.55 -8.41 -11.26
N LEU A 23 4.93 -7.37 -11.80
CA LEU A 23 5.11 -5.98 -11.38
C LEU A 23 4.14 -5.53 -10.28
N ASP A 24 3.27 -6.38 -9.75
CA ASP A 24 2.38 -6.00 -8.64
C ASP A 24 3.15 -5.83 -7.33
N CYS A 25 2.72 -4.85 -6.53
CA CYS A 25 3.07 -4.80 -5.11
C CYS A 25 2.35 -5.89 -4.31
N ASN A 26 2.62 -6.00 -3.02
CA ASN A 26 1.77 -6.72 -2.09
C ASN A 26 0.54 -5.86 -1.78
N ALA A 27 -0.61 -6.21 -2.35
CA ALA A 27 -1.88 -5.60 -1.96
C ALA A 27 -2.55 -6.42 -0.86
N TRP A 28 -2.96 -5.75 0.22
CA TRP A 28 -3.51 -6.39 1.40
C TRP A 28 -5.01 -6.20 1.50
N LEU A 29 -5.75 -7.30 1.71
CA LEU A 29 -7.19 -7.27 1.97
C LEU A 29 -7.44 -7.51 3.45
N ILE A 30 -8.18 -6.60 4.09
CA ILE A 30 -8.47 -6.67 5.53
C ILE A 30 -9.98 -6.78 5.73
N ASP A 31 -10.41 -7.83 6.43
CA ASP A 31 -11.79 -7.98 6.88
C ASP A 31 -12.02 -7.15 8.14
N SER A 32 -12.79 -6.07 8.03
CA SER A 32 -13.11 -5.18 9.13
C SER A 32 -14.31 -5.65 9.97
N GLY A 33 -14.93 -6.77 9.60
CA GLY A 33 -16.18 -7.27 10.21
C GLY A 33 -17.45 -6.54 9.74
N GLU A 34 -17.31 -5.45 8.96
CA GLU A 34 -18.42 -4.69 8.35
C GLU A 34 -18.13 -4.32 6.90
N GLY A 35 -17.27 -5.08 6.26
CA GLY A 35 -16.80 -4.91 4.90
C GLY A 35 -15.28 -5.04 4.82
N LEU A 36 -14.78 -4.97 3.60
CA LEU A 36 -13.37 -5.17 3.30
C LEU A 36 -12.67 -3.84 3.05
N ILE A 37 -11.38 -3.82 3.38
CA ILE A 37 -10.45 -2.74 3.06
C ILE A 37 -9.39 -3.34 2.16
N LEU A 38 -9.21 -2.80 0.96
CA LEU A 38 -8.10 -3.12 0.08
C LEU A 38 -7.02 -2.06 0.27
N VAL A 39 -5.82 -2.47 0.66
CA VAL A 39 -4.64 -1.60 0.76
C VAL A 39 -3.78 -1.86 -0.45
N ASP A 40 -3.62 -0.85 -1.28
CA ASP A 40 -3.05 -0.86 -2.62
C ASP A 40 -3.83 -1.72 -3.64
N ALA A 41 -3.52 -1.58 -4.94
CA ALA A 41 -4.37 -2.07 -6.00
C ALA A 41 -3.62 -2.74 -7.16
N GLY A 42 -2.30 -2.89 -7.05
CA GLY A 42 -1.47 -3.48 -8.11
C GLY A 42 -1.26 -2.57 -9.33
N VAL A 43 -0.54 -3.12 -10.30
CA VAL A 43 -0.01 -2.42 -11.48
C VAL A 43 -1.00 -2.23 -12.64
N ASN A 44 -2.22 -2.76 -12.53
CA ASN A 44 -3.25 -2.67 -13.59
C ASN A 44 -2.95 -3.48 -14.89
N LEU A 45 -2.07 -4.46 -14.84
CA LEU A 45 -1.76 -5.30 -16.01
C LEU A 45 -2.52 -6.64 -16.01
N ASP A 46 -2.88 -7.15 -14.83
CA ASP A 46 -3.71 -8.35 -14.68
C ASP A 46 -4.64 -8.27 -13.45
N ASN A 47 -5.54 -7.30 -13.46
CA ASN A 47 -6.48 -7.11 -12.35
C ASN A 47 -7.42 -8.30 -12.13
N LEU A 48 -7.70 -9.10 -13.17
CA LEU A 48 -8.56 -10.29 -13.04
C LEU A 48 -7.92 -11.32 -12.11
N ARG A 49 -6.60 -11.45 -12.14
CA ARG A 49 -5.88 -12.34 -11.24
C ARG A 49 -6.03 -11.92 -9.78
N ILE A 50 -5.99 -10.61 -9.51
CA ILE A 50 -6.24 -10.07 -8.16
C ILE A 50 -7.68 -10.35 -7.72
N GLU A 51 -8.66 -10.19 -8.62
CA GLU A 51 -10.07 -10.53 -8.34
C GLU A 51 -10.24 -12.03 -8.02
N GLU A 52 -9.55 -12.91 -8.76
CA GLU A 52 -9.56 -14.34 -8.52
C GLU A 52 -8.99 -14.70 -7.15
N GLU A 53 -7.88 -14.08 -6.73
CA GLU A 53 -7.29 -14.31 -5.41
C GLU A 53 -8.21 -13.85 -4.25
N ILE A 54 -8.89 -12.71 -4.45
CA ILE A 54 -9.91 -12.22 -3.50
C ILE A 54 -11.07 -13.22 -3.38
N ALA A 55 -11.55 -13.73 -4.53
CA ALA A 55 -12.64 -14.72 -4.57
C ALA A 55 -12.23 -16.07 -3.98
N ALA A 56 -10.99 -16.53 -4.22
CA ALA A 56 -10.44 -17.77 -3.67
C ALA A 56 -10.40 -17.78 -2.13
N ASP A 57 -10.23 -16.61 -1.50
CA ASP A 57 -10.30 -16.44 -0.06
C ASP A 57 -11.75 -16.36 0.48
N GLY A 58 -12.75 -16.48 -0.40
CA GLY A 58 -14.18 -16.49 -0.06
C GLY A 58 -14.80 -15.09 0.04
N TYR A 59 -14.14 -14.06 -0.45
CA TYR A 59 -14.63 -12.68 -0.42
C TYR A 59 -15.24 -12.26 -1.77
N ARG A 60 -16.10 -11.25 -1.73
CA ARG A 60 -16.69 -10.64 -2.94
C ARG A 60 -16.15 -9.23 -3.10
N LEU A 61 -15.90 -8.82 -4.33
CA LEU A 61 -15.47 -7.44 -4.64
C LEU A 61 -16.47 -6.39 -4.11
N SER A 62 -17.77 -6.71 -4.18
CA SER A 62 -18.83 -5.82 -3.66
C SER A 62 -18.76 -5.57 -2.16
N ASP A 63 -17.98 -6.34 -1.40
CA ASP A 63 -17.80 -6.16 0.03
C ASP A 63 -16.65 -5.19 0.35
N ILE A 64 -15.83 -4.80 -0.65
CA ILE A 64 -14.78 -3.80 -0.50
C ILE A 64 -15.43 -2.41 -0.36
N ARG A 65 -15.25 -1.79 0.79
CA ARG A 65 -15.81 -0.48 1.14
C ARG A 65 -14.78 0.64 1.04
N TYR A 66 -13.52 0.29 1.25
CA TYR A 66 -12.42 1.24 1.25
C TYR A 66 -11.27 0.69 0.41
N LEU A 67 -10.68 1.56 -0.39
CA LEU A 67 -9.42 1.35 -1.08
C LEU A 67 -8.44 2.38 -0.52
N VAL A 68 -7.43 1.91 0.18
CA VAL A 68 -6.40 2.77 0.78
C VAL A 68 -5.15 2.69 -0.08
N VAL A 69 -4.67 3.81 -0.56
CA VAL A 69 -3.40 3.88 -1.30
C VAL A 69 -2.30 4.32 -0.34
N THR A 70 -1.25 3.50 -0.23
CA THR A 70 -0.09 3.84 0.59
C THR A 70 0.74 4.95 -0.05
N HIS A 71 0.95 4.87 -1.36
CA HIS A 71 1.61 5.89 -2.16
C HIS A 71 1.29 5.73 -3.66
N ALA A 72 1.60 6.75 -4.47
CA ALA A 72 1.18 6.85 -5.85
C ALA A 72 2.21 6.29 -6.85
N HIS A 73 2.96 5.23 -6.51
CA HIS A 73 3.70 4.47 -7.52
C HIS A 73 2.77 3.53 -8.28
N ALA A 74 3.11 3.25 -9.54
CA ALA A 74 2.21 2.57 -10.46
C ALA A 74 1.90 1.13 -10.05
N ASP A 75 2.84 0.41 -9.46
CA ASP A 75 2.68 -0.95 -8.96
C ASP A 75 1.76 -1.04 -7.73
N HIS A 76 1.51 0.09 -7.05
CA HIS A 76 0.58 0.22 -5.94
C HIS A 76 -0.77 0.80 -6.36
N ALA A 77 -0.78 1.74 -7.29
CA ALA A 77 -1.95 2.59 -7.50
C ALA A 77 -2.53 2.58 -8.92
N ALA A 78 -1.87 2.01 -9.93
CA ALA A 78 -2.42 2.01 -11.29
C ALA A 78 -3.71 1.19 -11.41
N GLY A 79 -3.91 0.19 -10.54
CA GLY A 79 -5.15 -0.60 -10.45
C GLY A 79 -6.32 0.13 -9.77
N VAL A 80 -6.09 1.26 -9.11
CA VAL A 80 -7.12 2.00 -8.35
C VAL A 80 -8.38 2.28 -9.17
N PRO A 81 -8.33 2.85 -10.38
CA PRO A 81 -9.55 3.13 -11.15
C PRO A 81 -10.35 1.87 -11.51
N HIS A 82 -9.66 0.74 -11.72
CA HIS A 82 -10.33 -0.54 -11.96
C HIS A 82 -11.16 -0.95 -10.74
N PHE A 83 -10.53 -1.03 -9.56
CA PHE A 83 -11.22 -1.47 -8.35
C PHE A 83 -12.30 -0.48 -7.90
N LEU A 84 -12.11 0.83 -8.05
CA LEU A 84 -13.17 1.81 -7.77
C LEU A 84 -14.43 1.56 -8.62
N ARG A 85 -14.28 1.30 -9.92
CA ARG A 85 -15.42 0.99 -10.81
C ARG A 85 -16.09 -0.32 -10.42
N ARG A 86 -15.32 -1.34 -10.01
CA ARG A 86 -15.82 -2.69 -9.70
C ARG A 86 -16.50 -2.76 -8.33
N THR A 87 -16.10 -1.91 -7.38
CA THR A 87 -16.50 -2.03 -5.98
C THR A 87 -17.38 -0.88 -5.50
N GLY A 88 -17.23 0.31 -6.07
CA GLY A 88 -17.80 1.55 -5.55
C GLY A 88 -17.14 1.99 -4.22
N ALA A 89 -15.96 1.45 -3.89
CA ALA A 89 -15.23 1.77 -2.67
C ALA A 89 -14.85 3.26 -2.59
N ARG A 90 -14.66 3.73 -1.36
CA ARG A 90 -14.10 5.07 -1.14
C ARG A 90 -12.57 5.00 -1.19
N LEU A 91 -11.97 5.81 -2.07
CA LEU A 91 -10.52 5.97 -2.14
C LEU A 91 -10.03 6.84 -0.97
N VAL A 92 -9.05 6.32 -0.22
CA VAL A 92 -8.40 6.98 0.90
C VAL A 92 -6.91 7.13 0.58
N ALA A 93 -6.37 8.33 0.73
CA ALA A 93 -4.94 8.62 0.59
C ALA A 93 -4.56 9.79 1.50
N ASP A 94 -3.27 9.99 1.76
CA ASP A 94 -2.81 11.25 2.36
C ASP A 94 -2.84 12.40 1.34
N ALA A 95 -2.56 13.62 1.80
CA ALA A 95 -2.71 14.81 0.97
C ALA A 95 -1.72 14.86 -0.20
N HIS A 96 -0.49 14.37 -0.03
CA HIS A 96 0.51 14.36 -1.09
C HIS A 96 0.11 13.36 -2.18
N GLU A 97 -0.16 12.13 -1.80
CA GLU A 97 -0.50 11.05 -2.72
C GLU A 97 -1.84 11.33 -3.44
N ALA A 98 -2.81 11.93 -2.75
CA ALA A 98 -4.05 12.40 -3.37
C ALA A 98 -3.80 13.47 -4.44
N GLY A 99 -2.83 14.36 -4.21
CA GLY A 99 -2.39 15.36 -5.19
C GLY A 99 -1.76 14.72 -6.42
N VAL A 100 -0.86 13.76 -6.23
CA VAL A 100 -0.21 13.02 -7.33
C VAL A 100 -1.23 12.22 -8.14
N LEU A 101 -2.11 11.46 -7.48
CA LEU A 101 -3.17 10.67 -8.13
C LEU A 101 -4.18 11.52 -8.88
N GLY A 102 -4.37 12.78 -8.48
CA GLY A 102 -5.26 13.74 -9.14
C GLY A 102 -4.64 14.47 -10.33
N ASP A 103 -3.32 14.40 -10.52
CA ASP A 103 -2.58 15.09 -11.60
C ASP A 103 -2.14 14.12 -12.70
N GLN A 104 -3.02 13.88 -13.68
CA GLN A 104 -2.72 12.99 -14.81
C GLN A 104 -1.46 13.42 -15.58
N SER A 105 -1.20 14.72 -15.70
CA SER A 105 -0.02 15.23 -16.39
C SER A 105 1.29 14.87 -15.66
N LEU A 106 1.28 14.85 -14.32
CA LEU A 106 2.41 14.39 -13.52
C LEU A 106 2.60 12.88 -13.69
N LEU A 107 1.53 12.10 -13.59
CA LEU A 107 1.58 10.65 -13.78
C LEU A 107 2.12 10.26 -15.16
N ASP A 108 1.64 10.91 -16.22
CA ASP A 108 2.10 10.64 -17.60
C ASP A 108 3.59 10.94 -17.77
N ARG A 109 4.09 12.07 -17.20
CA ARG A 109 5.52 12.39 -17.26
C ARG A 109 6.37 11.37 -16.49
N THR A 110 5.97 11.01 -15.30
CA THR A 110 6.69 10.03 -14.47
C THR A 110 6.72 8.67 -15.15
N MET A 111 5.61 8.25 -15.76
CA MET A 111 5.55 6.99 -16.50
C MET A 111 6.42 7.00 -17.76
N ALA A 112 6.51 8.12 -18.48
CA ALA A 112 7.39 8.22 -19.64
C ALA A 112 8.86 7.95 -19.26
N GLU A 113 9.34 8.53 -18.15
CA GLU A 113 10.68 8.29 -17.61
C GLU A 113 10.90 6.83 -17.21
N TYR A 114 9.92 6.19 -16.58
CA TYR A 114 10.02 4.81 -16.13
C TYR A 114 9.95 3.79 -17.28
N ILE A 115 9.17 4.09 -18.33
CA ILE A 115 9.12 3.29 -19.54
C ILE A 115 10.46 3.40 -20.28
N GLU A 116 11.02 4.61 -20.42
CA GLU A 116 12.34 4.83 -21.01
C GLU A 116 13.44 4.09 -20.25
N ALA A 117 13.36 4.03 -18.93
CA ALA A 117 14.26 3.26 -18.08
C ALA A 117 14.01 1.73 -18.13
N GLY A 118 13.01 1.26 -18.86
CA GLY A 118 12.67 -0.17 -18.99
C GLY A 118 12.02 -0.79 -17.75
N LEU A 119 11.52 0.02 -16.85
CA LEU A 119 10.83 -0.46 -15.62
C LEU A 119 9.38 -0.89 -15.88
N TYR A 120 8.75 -0.30 -16.88
CA TYR A 120 7.39 -0.66 -17.33
C TYR A 120 7.37 -0.92 -18.84
N PRO A 121 6.46 -1.75 -19.36
CA PRO A 121 6.37 -2.05 -20.78
C PRO A 121 5.98 -0.82 -21.61
N GLU A 122 6.40 -0.80 -22.89
CA GLU A 122 5.98 0.23 -23.84
C GLU A 122 4.45 0.29 -23.92
N GLY A 123 3.91 1.52 -23.91
CA GLY A 123 2.46 1.75 -23.94
C GLY A 123 1.76 1.55 -22.58
N PHE A 124 2.50 1.28 -21.51
CA PHE A 124 1.91 1.26 -20.17
C PHE A 124 1.30 2.62 -19.82
N SER A 125 0.14 2.60 -19.20
CA SER A 125 -0.55 3.81 -18.78
C SER A 125 -0.94 3.71 -17.30
N PHE A 126 -0.74 4.79 -16.58
CA PHE A 126 -1.14 4.93 -15.18
C PHE A 126 -2.30 5.94 -15.07
N PRO A 127 -3.56 5.49 -15.15
CA PRO A 127 -4.70 6.38 -14.99
C PRO A 127 -4.85 6.81 -13.52
N GLY A 128 -4.89 8.11 -13.30
CA GLY A 128 -5.11 8.67 -11.97
C GLY A 128 -6.55 8.51 -11.48
N ALA A 129 -6.77 8.84 -10.22
CA ALA A 129 -8.10 8.85 -9.61
C ALA A 129 -8.17 9.89 -8.48
N PRO A 130 -9.26 10.67 -8.38
CA PRO A 130 -9.42 11.60 -7.28
C PRO A 130 -9.68 10.85 -5.97
N ALA A 131 -9.01 11.22 -4.89
CA ALA A 131 -9.26 10.66 -3.57
C ALA A 131 -10.65 11.10 -3.05
N GLY A 132 -11.41 10.13 -2.56
CA GLY A 132 -12.72 10.37 -1.93
C GLY A 132 -12.61 10.79 -0.45
N GLN A 133 -11.46 10.53 0.16
CA GLN A 133 -11.12 10.94 1.52
C GLN A 133 -9.62 11.17 1.63
N ILE A 134 -9.26 12.37 2.10
CA ILE A 134 -7.87 12.73 2.39
C ILE A 134 -7.66 12.63 3.89
N VAL A 135 -6.64 11.87 4.31
CA VAL A 135 -6.29 11.68 5.73
C VAL A 135 -5.00 12.44 6.08
N ARG A 136 -4.82 12.68 7.38
CA ARG A 136 -3.66 13.39 7.93
C ARG A 136 -2.86 12.48 8.87
N ASP A 137 -1.62 12.86 9.06
CA ASP A 137 -0.76 12.21 10.05
C ASP A 137 -1.38 12.22 11.44
N GLY A 138 -1.36 11.07 12.12
CA GLY A 138 -1.98 10.85 13.43
C GLY A 138 -3.51 10.73 13.43
N GLU A 139 -4.17 10.89 12.28
CA GLU A 139 -5.63 10.74 12.18
C GLU A 139 -6.05 9.30 12.45
N ARG A 140 -7.15 9.15 13.22
CA ARG A 140 -7.76 7.84 13.42
C ARG A 140 -8.82 7.60 12.36
N LEU A 141 -8.56 6.62 11.52
CA LEU A 141 -9.44 6.21 10.44
C LEU A 141 -10.30 5.03 10.90
N ARG A 142 -11.61 5.24 10.97
CA ARG A 142 -12.57 4.17 11.25
C ARG A 142 -12.99 3.52 9.94
N LEU A 143 -12.69 2.23 9.82
CA LEU A 143 -12.95 1.39 8.64
C LEU A 143 -13.77 0.17 9.10
N GLY A 144 -15.08 0.26 9.04
CA GLY A 144 -15.96 -0.74 9.65
C GLY A 144 -15.78 -0.79 11.18
N ARG A 145 -15.46 -1.99 11.71
CA ARG A 145 -15.18 -2.18 13.15
C ARG A 145 -13.72 -1.92 13.53
N LEU A 146 -12.85 -1.68 12.55
CA LEU A 146 -11.46 -1.36 12.81
C LEU A 146 -11.29 0.14 12.98
N GLU A 147 -10.42 0.52 13.89
CA GLU A 147 -9.87 1.85 14.01
C GLU A 147 -8.36 1.77 13.87
N LEU A 148 -7.83 2.39 12.81
CA LEU A 148 -6.41 2.40 12.48
C LEU A 148 -5.90 3.83 12.50
N THR A 149 -4.70 4.05 13.00
CA THR A 149 -4.03 5.35 12.94
C THR A 149 -3.32 5.49 11.61
N CYS A 150 -3.55 6.58 10.93
CA CYS A 150 -2.82 6.99 9.74
C CYS A 150 -1.47 7.56 10.18
N LEU A 151 -0.37 6.98 9.73
CA LEU A 151 0.97 7.52 9.90
C LEU A 151 1.45 7.96 8.51
N VAL A 152 1.66 9.26 8.32
CA VAL A 152 2.25 9.78 7.08
C VAL A 152 3.75 9.87 7.30
N LEU A 153 4.48 9.04 6.56
CA LEU A 153 5.91 8.78 6.74
C LEU A 153 6.67 9.03 5.43
N PRO A 154 6.92 10.29 5.10
CA PRO A 154 7.57 10.66 3.85
C PRO A 154 9.03 10.21 3.79
N GLY A 155 9.52 10.07 2.55
CA GLY A 155 10.91 9.73 2.25
C GLY A 155 11.06 8.81 1.07
N HIS A 156 10.28 7.73 0.99
CA HIS A 156 10.14 6.93 -0.24
C HIS A 156 9.41 7.73 -1.31
N THR A 157 8.32 8.37 -0.93
CA THR A 157 7.62 9.44 -1.65
C THR A 157 7.43 10.66 -0.75
N GLY A 158 6.83 11.73 -1.25
CA GLY A 158 6.52 12.92 -0.47
C GLY A 158 5.44 12.72 0.59
N GLY A 159 4.64 11.66 0.48
CA GLY A 159 3.62 11.21 1.42
C GLY A 159 4.02 9.94 2.17
N GLY A 160 3.49 8.80 1.75
CA GLY A 160 3.77 7.48 2.34
C GLY A 160 2.82 7.17 3.50
N LEU A 161 1.56 6.81 3.16
CA LEU A 161 0.55 6.46 4.15
C LEU A 161 0.76 5.04 4.68
N CYS A 162 1.01 4.93 5.98
CA CYS A 162 0.97 3.66 6.70
C CYS A 162 -0.30 3.58 7.55
N LEU A 163 -0.85 2.38 7.71
CA LEU A 163 -1.95 2.11 8.63
C LEU A 163 -1.43 1.32 9.84
N TYR A 164 -1.64 1.86 11.03
CA TYR A 164 -1.19 1.27 12.28
C TYR A 164 -2.35 1.05 13.25
N GLY A 165 -2.45 -0.13 13.82
CA GLY A 165 -3.48 -0.42 14.81
C GLY A 165 -3.62 -1.90 15.15
N ARG A 166 -4.74 -2.26 15.79
CA ARG A 166 -4.96 -3.63 16.26
C ARG A 166 -5.85 -4.42 15.32
N VAL A 167 -5.30 -5.51 14.76
CA VAL A 167 -6.03 -6.51 13.94
C VAL A 167 -5.71 -7.89 14.47
N ASP A 168 -6.70 -8.76 14.61
CA ASP A 168 -6.56 -10.12 15.15
C ASP A 168 -5.82 -10.21 16.49
N GLY A 169 -5.98 -9.17 17.34
CA GLY A 169 -5.34 -9.09 18.66
C GLY A 169 -3.88 -8.62 18.64
N LYS A 170 -3.28 -8.38 17.47
CA LYS A 170 -1.89 -7.90 17.28
C LYS A 170 -1.84 -6.43 16.90
N GLN A 171 -0.81 -5.73 17.31
CA GLN A 171 -0.45 -4.42 16.76
C GLN A 171 0.20 -4.64 15.39
N VAL A 172 -0.45 -4.17 14.34
CA VAL A 172 -0.01 -4.35 12.95
C VAL A 172 0.38 -3.02 12.32
N LEU A 173 1.31 -3.10 11.37
CA LEU A 173 1.70 -1.98 10.52
C LEU A 173 1.59 -2.42 9.05
N PHE A 174 0.69 -1.80 8.29
CA PHE A 174 0.69 -1.83 6.83
C PHE A 174 1.57 -0.69 6.37
N ALA A 175 2.74 -1.01 5.86
CA ALA A 175 3.82 -0.03 5.72
C ALA A 175 4.02 0.48 4.29
N GLY A 176 3.32 -0.06 3.28
CA GLY A 176 3.68 0.22 1.89
C GLY A 176 5.18 0.03 1.70
N ASP A 177 5.83 1.02 1.12
CA ASP A 177 7.27 1.00 0.82
C ASP A 177 8.14 1.77 1.82
N VAL A 178 7.56 2.12 2.97
CA VAL A 178 8.31 2.78 4.05
C VAL A 178 9.26 1.81 4.76
N LEU A 179 8.86 0.54 4.92
CA LEU A 179 9.67 -0.45 5.67
C LEU A 179 9.39 -1.86 5.18
N PHE A 180 10.46 -2.62 4.91
CA PHE A 180 10.39 -3.99 4.42
C PHE A 180 10.98 -5.01 5.40
N PHE A 181 10.77 -6.29 5.07
CA PHE A 181 11.38 -7.41 5.75
C PHE A 181 12.89 -7.18 5.99
N GLY A 182 13.34 -7.49 7.20
CA GLY A 182 14.75 -7.40 7.58
C GLY A 182 15.27 -5.99 7.84
N GLY A 183 14.39 -4.99 7.98
CA GLY A 183 14.77 -3.59 8.21
C GLY A 183 15.27 -2.88 6.95
N ARG A 184 14.88 -3.39 5.78
CA ARG A 184 15.26 -2.76 4.51
C ARG A 184 14.37 -1.56 4.23
N ILE A 185 14.94 -0.56 3.58
CA ILE A 185 14.26 0.59 3.00
C ILE A 185 14.60 0.63 1.49
N ASN A 186 13.77 1.30 0.70
CA ASN A 186 13.98 1.47 -0.72
C ASN A 186 14.07 2.96 -1.07
N LEU A 187 15.28 3.40 -1.41
CA LEU A 187 15.56 4.76 -1.88
C LEU A 187 15.49 4.77 -3.40
N LEU A 188 14.66 5.62 -3.94
CA LEU A 188 14.49 5.83 -5.36
C LEU A 188 15.02 7.21 -5.77
N SER A 189 15.41 7.34 -7.02
CA SER A 189 15.71 8.63 -7.66
C SER A 189 14.44 9.25 -8.25
N THR A 190 13.35 9.27 -7.49
CA THR A 190 12.10 9.89 -7.90
C THR A 190 12.07 11.36 -7.51
N PHE A 191 11.18 12.14 -8.13
CA PHE A 191 11.09 13.59 -7.93
C PHE A 191 10.77 14.00 -6.50
N ASP A 192 10.16 13.12 -5.70
CA ASP A 192 9.65 13.36 -4.35
C ASP A 192 10.29 12.47 -3.28
N SER A 193 11.28 11.65 -3.63
CA SER A 193 12.05 10.86 -2.67
C SER A 193 13.05 11.74 -1.91
N ASP A 194 13.13 11.57 -0.58
CA ASP A 194 13.99 12.38 0.30
C ASP A 194 14.59 11.52 1.42
N LEU A 195 15.90 11.33 1.38
CA LEU A 195 16.64 10.51 2.33
C LEU A 195 16.54 11.03 3.78
N LEU A 196 16.57 12.35 3.98
CA LEU A 196 16.54 12.92 5.33
C LEU A 196 15.17 12.73 5.95
N ARG A 197 14.11 13.01 5.20
CA ARG A 197 12.74 12.74 5.64
C ARG A 197 12.48 11.25 5.85
N TYR A 198 13.07 10.39 5.03
CA TYR A 198 12.95 8.93 5.20
C TYR A 198 13.56 8.49 6.53
N ARG A 199 14.77 8.98 6.84
CA ARG A 199 15.42 8.71 8.13
C ARG A 199 14.54 9.17 9.31
N GLU A 200 13.99 10.38 9.25
CA GLU A 200 13.07 10.90 10.28
C GLU A 200 11.83 10.01 10.42
N SER A 201 11.26 9.57 9.32
CA SER A 201 10.10 8.68 9.27
C SER A 201 10.38 7.32 9.92
N ILE A 202 11.52 6.71 9.63
CA ILE A 202 11.93 5.45 10.27
C ILE A 202 12.13 5.62 11.77
N LEU A 203 12.80 6.70 12.21
CA LEU A 203 12.98 6.99 13.64
C LEU A 203 11.65 7.22 14.37
N ARG A 204 10.62 7.74 13.70
CA ARG A 204 9.28 7.87 14.28
C ARG A 204 8.60 6.51 14.53
N LEU A 205 8.97 5.48 13.80
CA LEU A 205 8.47 4.11 14.05
C LEU A 205 9.18 3.47 15.25
N GLU A 206 10.37 3.95 15.62
CA GLU A 206 11.10 3.42 16.75
C GLU A 206 10.30 3.61 18.05
N GLY A 207 10.21 2.56 18.83
CA GLY A 207 9.43 2.55 20.07
C GLY A 207 7.94 2.27 19.91
N LEU A 208 7.41 2.22 18.69
CA LEU A 208 6.05 1.72 18.47
C LEU A 208 6.01 0.20 18.69
N PRO A 209 5.06 -0.32 19.48
CA PRO A 209 4.84 -1.75 19.57
C PRO A 209 4.27 -2.27 18.25
N VAL A 210 5.08 -2.99 17.47
CA VAL A 210 4.65 -3.62 16.21
C VAL A 210 4.84 -5.12 16.33
N ASP A 211 3.75 -5.87 16.40
CA ASP A 211 3.77 -7.34 16.43
C ASP A 211 3.96 -7.92 15.02
N ALA A 212 3.27 -7.32 14.03
CA ALA A 212 3.31 -7.78 12.64
C ALA A 212 3.45 -6.62 11.65
N LEU A 213 4.21 -6.85 10.57
CA LEU A 213 4.48 -5.92 9.47
C LEU A 213 3.95 -6.49 8.16
N PHE A 214 3.18 -5.70 7.43
CA PHE A 214 2.64 -6.00 6.12
C PHE A 214 3.17 -4.96 5.11
N PRO A 215 4.31 -5.25 4.47
CA PRO A 215 4.98 -4.31 3.56
C PRO A 215 4.41 -4.37 2.14
N GLY A 216 4.71 -3.36 1.32
CA GLY A 216 4.37 -3.32 -0.10
C GLY A 216 5.16 -4.31 -0.97
N HIS A 217 6.32 -4.76 -0.52
CA HIS A 217 7.15 -5.78 -1.18
C HIS A 217 7.81 -6.70 -0.16
N LEU A 218 8.43 -7.77 -0.64
CA LEU A 218 9.05 -8.82 0.16
C LEU A 218 8.03 -9.55 1.06
N GLN A 219 8.53 -10.32 2.04
CA GLN A 219 7.66 -11.11 2.92
C GLN A 219 7.08 -10.27 4.06
N PRO A 220 5.85 -10.57 4.51
CA PRO A 220 5.33 -10.04 5.76
C PRO A 220 6.08 -10.62 6.97
N VAL A 221 6.07 -9.89 8.07
CA VAL A 221 6.59 -10.35 9.37
C VAL A 221 5.42 -10.52 10.32
N LEU A 222 5.10 -11.74 10.71
CA LEU A 222 3.88 -12.05 11.47
C LEU A 222 4.05 -12.01 12.99
N ASN A 223 5.31 -11.92 13.49
CA ASN A 223 5.62 -11.83 14.90
C ASN A 223 6.92 -11.06 15.11
N ARG A 224 7.00 -10.30 16.21
CA ARG A 224 8.22 -9.56 16.59
C ARG A 224 8.71 -8.56 15.54
N ALA A 225 7.78 -7.90 14.83
CA ALA A 225 8.13 -6.89 13.83
C ALA A 225 8.78 -5.63 14.45
N ASP A 226 8.66 -5.45 15.78
CA ASP A 226 9.45 -4.48 16.56
C ASP A 226 10.96 -4.58 16.31
N ARG A 227 11.47 -5.79 16.03
CA ARG A 227 12.90 -6.01 15.69
C ARG A 227 13.25 -5.49 14.29
N VAL A 228 12.29 -5.56 13.37
CA VAL A 228 12.47 -5.04 11.99
C VAL A 228 12.57 -3.53 12.05
N VAL A 229 11.67 -2.90 12.81
CA VAL A 229 11.67 -1.43 13.03
C VAL A 229 13.00 -0.97 13.63
N ARG A 230 13.44 -1.59 14.73
CA ARG A 230 14.72 -1.25 15.37
C ARG A 230 15.89 -1.37 14.40
N LYS A 231 15.97 -2.49 13.67
CA LYS A 231 17.06 -2.69 12.69
C LYS A 231 17.08 -1.65 11.57
N ALA A 232 15.95 -1.06 11.22
CA ALA A 232 15.90 0.00 10.22
C ALA A 232 16.31 1.36 10.80
N ALA A 233 16.15 1.55 12.12
CA ALA A 233 16.52 2.78 12.83
C ALA A 233 18.03 2.84 13.19
N ASP A 234 18.68 1.67 13.34
CA ASP A 234 20.14 1.53 13.55
C ASP A 234 20.95 1.90 12.30
#